data_fc4c1887bbe876051da9078e0eec6714
#
_entry.id   fc4c1887bbe876051da9078e0eec6714
#
_cell.length_a   1.000
_cell.length_b   1.000
_cell.length_c   1.000
_cell.angle_alpha   90.00
_cell.angle_beta   90.00
_cell.angle_gamma   90.00
#
_symmetry.space_group_name_H-M   'P 1'
#
loop_
_entity.id
_entity.type
_entity.pdbx_description
1 polymer ?
#
loop_
_entity_poly.entity_id
_entity_poly.type
_entity_poly.pdbx_seq_one_letter_code
_entity_poly.pdbx_strand_id
1 'polypeptide(L)'
;YAYVTQALDVPEIKASAHIKSASTQPETQSITVTFAPDSPLRSWLRRRVPSMEILKEDIAEWSADKAYCDTQANSLVAQLRDDSWNRTQYLWALNPITEWVGLKASSLLYRRGEAPIIGIRNTRMTADDTIILMSGMIANDHAAPVIDEWFGAHYQQGAFKEFLTLDEVWQRTGYQGSLIPGSMERQYINSDDNAATGEQISQAQAVLDDAVNRSRQRLEVQRERYRKQTDAVIDEQLTRISVWQTERNAVIAGRPEAAEQQRHVHEIYEHYQQWVEQSYTASGEPVIRVAAAF
;
A
#
# COMPACT_ATOMS: atom_id res chain seq x y z
N TYR A 1 -6.41 -10.98 9.88
CA TYR A 1 -7.44 -12.00 9.69
C TYR A 1 -8.73 -11.35 9.22
N ALA A 2 -9.44 -10.58 10.08
CA ALA A 2 -10.73 -9.96 9.77
C ALA A 2 -10.73 -9.21 8.42
N TYR A 3 -9.69 -8.42 8.15
CA TYR A 3 -9.55 -7.71 6.87
C TYR A 3 -9.58 -8.64 5.65
N VAL A 4 -8.81 -9.74 5.67
CA VAL A 4 -8.73 -10.68 4.54
C VAL A 4 -10.03 -11.46 4.38
N THR A 5 -10.63 -11.92 5.50
CA THR A 5 -11.90 -12.67 5.46
C THR A 5 -13.04 -11.82 4.95
N GLN A 6 -13.23 -10.62 5.49
CA GLN A 6 -14.28 -9.70 5.04
C GLN A 6 -14.11 -9.29 3.57
N ALA A 7 -12.89 -9.02 3.15
CA ALA A 7 -12.64 -8.66 1.76
C ALA A 7 -12.91 -9.82 0.80
N LEU A 8 -12.57 -11.07 1.15
CA LEU A 8 -12.89 -12.24 0.33
C LEU A 8 -14.39 -12.57 0.31
N ASP A 9 -15.18 -12.03 1.24
CA ASP A 9 -16.63 -12.14 1.22
C ASP A 9 -17.30 -11.10 0.30
N VAL A 10 -16.58 -10.03 -0.08
CA VAL A 10 -17.07 -9.07 -1.08
C VAL A 10 -17.24 -9.77 -2.43
N PRO A 11 -18.46 -9.74 -3.03
CA PRO A 11 -18.77 -10.54 -4.22
C PRO A 11 -17.82 -10.32 -5.39
N GLU A 12 -17.42 -9.08 -5.65
CA GLU A 12 -16.52 -8.70 -6.74
C GLU A 12 -15.08 -9.20 -6.50
N ILE A 13 -14.59 -9.15 -5.25
CA ILE A 13 -13.27 -9.67 -4.89
C ILE A 13 -13.28 -11.19 -4.98
N LYS A 14 -14.32 -11.83 -4.44
CA LYS A 14 -14.52 -13.28 -4.50
C LYS A 14 -14.57 -13.77 -5.96
N ALA A 15 -15.33 -13.10 -6.81
CA ALA A 15 -15.40 -13.41 -8.23
C ALA A 15 -14.04 -13.23 -8.91
N SER A 16 -13.26 -12.17 -8.56
CA SER A 16 -11.93 -11.95 -9.14
C SER A 16 -10.88 -12.94 -8.64
N ALA A 17 -11.09 -13.57 -7.48
CA ALA A 17 -10.19 -14.57 -6.93
C ALA A 17 -10.32 -15.95 -7.58
N HIS A 18 -11.48 -16.26 -8.18
CA HIS A 18 -11.84 -17.58 -8.72
C HIS A 18 -11.47 -18.70 -7.73
N ILE A 19 -12.08 -18.66 -6.55
CA ILE A 19 -11.92 -19.68 -5.51
C ILE A 19 -13.13 -20.63 -5.52
N LYS A 20 -12.88 -21.93 -5.29
CA LYS A 20 -13.95 -22.93 -5.16
C LYS A 20 -14.66 -22.79 -3.81
N SER A 21 -13.90 -22.61 -2.76
CA SER A 21 -14.43 -22.43 -1.41
C SER A 21 -13.44 -21.65 -0.54
N ALA A 22 -13.97 -20.95 0.47
CA ALA A 22 -13.21 -20.41 1.57
C ALA A 22 -13.91 -20.82 2.87
N SER A 23 -13.15 -21.25 3.86
CA SER A 23 -13.64 -21.55 5.20
C SER A 23 -12.78 -20.82 6.23
N THR A 24 -13.41 -20.38 7.29
CA THR A 24 -12.78 -19.61 8.35
C THR A 24 -12.92 -20.33 9.69
N GLN A 25 -11.89 -20.26 10.52
CA GLN A 25 -11.88 -20.78 11.89
C GLN A 25 -11.50 -19.64 12.84
N PRO A 26 -12.47 -19.04 13.54
CA PRO A 26 -12.22 -17.91 14.43
C PRO A 26 -11.28 -18.24 15.60
N GLU A 27 -11.30 -19.48 16.10
CA GLU A 27 -10.50 -19.92 17.25
C GLU A 27 -8.99 -19.86 16.95
N THR A 28 -8.59 -20.23 15.73
CA THR A 28 -7.21 -20.20 15.24
C THR A 28 -6.93 -19.00 14.35
N GLN A 29 -7.90 -18.09 14.21
CA GLN A 29 -7.85 -16.97 13.28
C GLN A 29 -7.35 -17.39 11.89
N SER A 30 -7.81 -18.55 11.42
CA SER A 30 -7.34 -19.12 10.16
C SER A 30 -8.40 -19.03 9.06
N ILE A 31 -7.91 -18.92 7.81
CA ILE A 31 -8.68 -19.00 6.59
C ILE A 31 -8.07 -20.03 5.67
N THR A 32 -8.89 -20.99 5.23
CA THR A 32 -8.49 -22.00 4.25
C THR A 32 -9.21 -21.72 2.93
N VAL A 33 -8.45 -21.60 1.86
CA VAL A 33 -8.94 -21.31 0.51
C VAL A 33 -8.64 -22.48 -0.40
N THR A 34 -9.66 -22.97 -1.10
CA THR A 34 -9.52 -23.94 -2.19
C THR A 34 -9.63 -23.19 -3.53
N PHE A 35 -8.57 -23.25 -4.34
CA PHE A 35 -8.48 -22.54 -5.60
C PHE A 35 -9.18 -23.28 -6.76
N ALA A 36 -9.74 -22.54 -7.70
CA ALA A 36 -10.04 -23.05 -9.01
C ALA A 36 -8.73 -23.19 -9.83
N PRO A 37 -8.68 -24.09 -10.86
CA PRO A 37 -7.48 -24.29 -11.66
C PRO A 37 -6.98 -23.02 -12.35
N ASP A 38 -7.89 -22.15 -12.76
CA ASP A 38 -7.68 -20.88 -13.44
C ASP A 38 -7.64 -19.65 -12.50
N SER A 39 -7.53 -19.86 -11.18
CA SER A 39 -7.57 -18.78 -10.17
C SER A 39 -6.49 -17.72 -10.40
N PRO A 40 -6.87 -16.45 -10.63
CA PRO A 40 -5.91 -15.35 -10.70
C PRO A 40 -5.18 -15.11 -9.37
N LEU A 41 -5.86 -15.34 -8.23
CA LEU A 41 -5.23 -15.27 -6.91
C LEU A 41 -4.13 -16.33 -6.76
N ARG A 42 -4.40 -17.58 -7.16
CA ARG A 42 -3.39 -18.64 -7.17
C ARG A 42 -2.18 -18.28 -8.04
N SER A 43 -2.43 -17.75 -9.23
CA SER A 43 -1.37 -17.33 -10.16
C SER A 43 -0.55 -16.17 -9.64
N TRP A 44 -1.18 -15.24 -8.92
CA TRP A 44 -0.51 -14.15 -8.24
C TRP A 44 0.40 -14.66 -7.12
N LEU A 45 -0.11 -15.54 -6.25
CA LEU A 45 0.63 -16.11 -5.13
C LEU A 45 1.86 -16.90 -5.62
N ARG A 46 1.72 -17.70 -6.68
CA ARG A 46 2.83 -18.44 -7.29
C ARG A 46 3.99 -17.56 -7.76
N ARG A 47 3.69 -16.36 -8.24
CA ARG A 47 4.73 -15.41 -8.69
C ARG A 47 5.44 -14.70 -7.55
N ARG A 48 4.77 -14.55 -6.40
CA ARG A 48 5.28 -13.82 -5.23
C ARG A 48 6.06 -14.71 -4.25
N VAL A 49 5.77 -15.99 -4.23
CA VAL A 49 6.40 -16.95 -3.33
C VAL A 49 7.03 -18.07 -4.14
N PRO A 50 8.34 -18.00 -4.45
CA PRO A 50 9.01 -18.95 -5.36
C PRO A 50 9.00 -20.41 -4.91
N SER A 51 8.92 -20.66 -3.60
CA SER A 51 8.92 -22.03 -3.02
C SER A 51 7.53 -22.66 -2.90
N MET A 52 6.57 -22.22 -3.72
CA MET A 52 5.17 -22.59 -3.56
C MET A 52 4.81 -24.01 -4.01
N GLU A 53 5.41 -24.97 -3.42
CA GLU A 53 4.86 -26.33 -3.35
C GLU A 53 3.50 -26.36 -2.63
N ILE A 54 3.27 -25.39 -1.74
CA ILE A 54 2.01 -25.15 -1.03
C ILE A 54 0.78 -25.12 -1.94
N LEU A 55 0.93 -24.67 -3.17
CA LEU A 55 -0.16 -24.59 -4.15
C LEU A 55 -0.24 -25.79 -5.12
N LYS A 56 0.54 -26.83 -4.91
CA LYS A 56 0.40 -28.08 -5.69
C LYS A 56 -0.99 -28.69 -5.48
N GLU A 57 -1.54 -28.56 -4.29
CA GLU A 57 -2.80 -29.20 -3.90
C GLU A 57 -4.05 -28.34 -4.06
N ASP A 58 -3.96 -27.18 -4.70
CA ASP A 58 -5.07 -26.24 -4.87
C ASP A 58 -5.70 -25.72 -3.57
N ILE A 59 -5.05 -25.96 -2.42
CA ILE A 59 -5.50 -25.54 -1.09
C ILE A 59 -4.38 -24.78 -0.41
N ALA A 60 -4.70 -23.64 0.19
CA ALA A 60 -3.80 -22.89 1.05
C ALA A 60 -4.52 -22.44 2.32
N GLU A 61 -3.79 -22.39 3.41
CA GLU A 61 -4.26 -21.94 4.70
C GLU A 61 -3.38 -20.81 5.22
N TRP A 62 -4.00 -19.81 5.81
CA TRP A 62 -3.34 -18.69 6.50
C TRP A 62 -3.93 -18.54 7.89
N SER A 63 -3.08 -18.25 8.86
CA SER A 63 -3.52 -17.95 10.23
C SER A 63 -2.81 -16.73 10.77
N ALA A 64 -3.54 -15.85 11.44
CA ALA A 64 -2.96 -14.75 12.20
C ALA A 64 -2.48 -15.17 13.58
N ASP A 65 -2.80 -16.39 14.02
CA ASP A 65 -2.26 -16.99 15.24
C ASP A 65 -0.90 -17.62 14.96
N LYS A 66 0.17 -16.94 15.43
CA LYS A 66 1.53 -17.43 15.26
C LYS A 66 1.78 -18.74 15.98
N ALA A 67 1.22 -18.93 17.18
CA ALA A 67 1.40 -20.15 17.96
C ALA A 67 0.79 -21.36 17.25
N TYR A 68 -0.38 -21.17 16.62
CA TYR A 68 -0.99 -22.16 15.76
C TYR A 68 -0.08 -22.51 14.56
N CYS A 69 0.44 -21.50 13.84
CA CYS A 69 1.35 -21.73 12.71
C CYS A 69 2.61 -22.49 13.12
N ASP A 70 3.21 -22.13 14.26
CA ASP A 70 4.40 -22.81 14.80
C ASP A 70 4.09 -24.27 15.19
N THR A 71 2.92 -24.52 15.76
CA THR A 71 2.46 -25.87 16.10
C THR A 71 2.28 -26.73 14.85
N GLN A 72 1.69 -26.19 13.79
CA GLN A 72 1.53 -26.90 12.51
C GLN A 72 2.90 -27.21 11.88
N ALA A 73 3.83 -26.26 11.88
CA ALA A 73 5.18 -26.46 11.38
C ALA A 73 5.93 -27.54 12.15
N ASN A 74 5.88 -27.49 13.48
CA ASN A 74 6.56 -28.46 14.36
C ASN A 74 5.97 -29.88 14.24
N SER A 75 4.65 -29.99 14.03
CA SER A 75 4.00 -31.32 13.85
C SER A 75 4.47 -32.01 12.56
N LEU A 76 4.75 -31.25 11.50
CA LEU A 76 5.28 -31.78 10.24
C LEU A 76 6.72 -32.25 10.39
N VAL A 77 7.56 -31.49 11.10
CA VAL A 77 8.94 -31.87 11.40
C VAL A 77 8.98 -33.18 12.24
N ALA A 78 8.08 -33.29 13.21
CA ALA A 78 7.99 -34.49 14.07
C ALA A 78 7.52 -35.75 13.30
N GLN A 79 6.78 -35.60 12.19
CA GLN A 79 6.32 -36.72 11.37
C GLN A 79 7.34 -37.21 10.35
N LEU A 80 8.56 -36.64 10.31
CA LEU A 80 9.67 -37.02 9.41
C LEU A 80 9.23 -37.21 7.93
N ARG A 81 8.25 -36.47 7.48
CA ARG A 81 7.81 -36.49 6.08
C ARG A 81 8.63 -35.49 5.29
N ASP A 82 9.65 -35.96 4.62
CA ASP A 82 10.52 -35.14 3.76
C ASP A 82 9.80 -34.39 2.63
N ASP A 83 8.59 -34.83 2.26
CA ASP A 83 7.85 -34.31 1.12
C ASP A 83 6.69 -33.37 1.53
N SER A 84 6.47 -33.08 2.80
CA SER A 84 5.35 -32.27 3.25
C SER A 84 5.79 -30.87 3.68
N TRP A 85 5.46 -29.87 2.89
CA TRP A 85 5.61 -28.47 3.26
C TRP A 85 4.48 -28.02 4.18
N ASN A 86 4.78 -27.10 5.13
CA ASN A 86 3.75 -26.51 5.97
C ASN A 86 2.74 -25.72 5.11
N ARG A 87 1.48 -26.16 5.09
CA ARG A 87 0.40 -25.52 4.31
C ARG A 87 -0.11 -24.26 4.96
N THR A 88 0.03 -24.16 6.28
CA THR A 88 -0.42 -23.01 7.07
C THR A 88 0.64 -21.93 7.07
N GLN A 89 0.32 -20.79 6.53
CA GLN A 89 1.19 -19.61 6.50
C GLN A 89 0.77 -18.59 7.55
N TYR A 90 1.75 -17.90 8.12
CA TYR A 90 1.46 -16.80 9.01
C TYR A 90 0.89 -15.59 8.22
N LEU A 91 -0.30 -15.15 8.63
CA LEU A 91 -1.00 -14.03 8.04
C LEU A 91 -0.57 -12.73 8.74
N TRP A 92 0.29 -11.97 8.11
CA TRP A 92 0.76 -10.68 8.58
C TRP A 92 0.52 -9.59 7.53
N ALA A 93 0.78 -8.33 7.86
CA ALA A 93 0.43 -7.18 7.01
C ALA A 93 1.05 -7.26 5.61
N LEU A 94 2.28 -7.79 5.48
CA LEU A 94 2.98 -7.92 4.20
C LEU A 94 2.84 -9.31 3.55
N ASN A 95 1.92 -10.16 4.05
CA ASN A 95 1.67 -11.43 3.39
C ASN A 95 1.08 -11.19 1.99
N PRO A 96 1.51 -11.93 0.94
CA PRO A 96 1.03 -11.74 -0.42
C PRO A 96 -0.50 -11.76 -0.58
N ILE A 97 -1.23 -12.56 0.20
CA ILE A 97 -2.70 -12.52 0.15
C ILE A 97 -3.26 -11.20 0.66
N THR A 98 -2.65 -10.60 1.69
CA THR A 98 -3.05 -9.28 2.21
C THR A 98 -2.82 -8.19 1.16
N GLU A 99 -1.68 -8.23 0.48
CA GLU A 99 -1.36 -7.33 -0.63
C GLU A 99 -2.38 -7.47 -1.77
N TRP A 100 -2.66 -8.71 -2.20
CA TRP A 100 -3.61 -8.95 -3.28
C TRP A 100 -5.01 -8.44 -2.96
N VAL A 101 -5.49 -8.74 -1.76
CA VAL A 101 -6.80 -8.27 -1.27
C VAL A 101 -6.83 -6.74 -1.23
N GLY A 102 -5.76 -6.11 -0.75
CA GLY A 102 -5.63 -4.64 -0.73
C GLY A 102 -5.69 -4.02 -2.12
N LEU A 103 -4.98 -4.60 -3.09
CA LEU A 103 -5.04 -4.16 -4.49
C LEU A 103 -6.44 -4.30 -5.08
N LYS A 104 -7.16 -5.40 -4.78
CA LYS A 104 -8.52 -5.60 -5.26
C LYS A 104 -9.50 -4.65 -4.61
N ALA A 105 -9.45 -4.48 -3.29
CA ALA A 105 -10.28 -3.52 -2.58
C ALA A 105 -10.07 -2.09 -3.11
N SER A 106 -8.81 -1.67 -3.27
CA SER A 106 -8.47 -0.38 -3.88
C SER A 106 -9.05 -0.25 -5.28
N SER A 107 -8.93 -1.30 -6.12
CA SER A 107 -9.44 -1.25 -7.50
C SER A 107 -10.96 -1.11 -7.59
N LEU A 108 -11.71 -1.60 -6.58
CA LEU A 108 -13.16 -1.43 -6.52
C LEU A 108 -13.54 0.01 -6.20
N LEU A 109 -12.85 0.63 -5.23
CA LEU A 109 -13.05 2.04 -4.90
C LEU A 109 -12.81 2.95 -6.12
N TYR A 110 -11.79 2.65 -6.93
CA TYR A 110 -11.47 3.45 -8.11
C TYR A 110 -12.39 3.23 -9.30
N ARG A 111 -12.92 2.03 -9.48
CA ARG A 111 -13.79 1.73 -10.62
C ARG A 111 -15.11 2.47 -10.58
N ARG A 112 -15.61 2.77 -9.38
CA ARG A 112 -16.90 3.47 -9.21
C ARG A 112 -16.77 4.98 -9.26
N GLY A 113 -15.54 5.52 -9.13
CA GLY A 113 -15.31 6.96 -9.03
C GLY A 113 -15.97 7.58 -7.79
N GLU A 114 -16.30 6.76 -6.80
CA GLU A 114 -17.03 7.13 -5.59
C GLU A 114 -16.16 6.86 -4.38
N ALA A 115 -16.17 7.77 -3.42
CA ALA A 115 -15.59 7.59 -2.10
C ALA A 115 -16.74 7.43 -1.08
N PRO A 116 -16.63 6.51 -0.10
CA PRO A 116 -17.65 6.35 0.93
C PRO A 116 -17.74 7.61 1.81
N ILE A 117 -18.95 7.98 2.16
CA ILE A 117 -19.21 8.99 3.18
C ILE A 117 -19.73 8.24 4.42
N ILE A 118 -19.03 8.40 5.53
CA ILE A 118 -19.22 7.63 6.76
C ILE A 118 -19.75 8.56 7.85
N GLY A 119 -21.00 8.35 8.28
CA GLY A 119 -21.54 9.01 9.46
C GLY A 119 -20.92 8.40 10.72
N ILE A 120 -20.38 9.22 11.62
CA ILE A 120 -19.73 8.75 12.85
C ILE A 120 -20.50 9.29 14.07
N ARG A 121 -20.81 8.38 14.99
CA ARG A 121 -21.41 8.73 16.29
C ARG A 121 -20.33 8.74 17.39
N ASN A 122 -20.56 9.49 18.45
CA ASN A 122 -19.68 9.57 19.63
C ASN A 122 -18.23 9.96 19.29
N THR A 123 -18.06 10.90 18.37
CA THR A 123 -16.76 11.42 17.95
C THR A 123 -16.45 12.74 18.66
N ARG A 124 -15.24 13.25 18.48
CA ARG A 124 -14.84 14.60 18.87
C ARG A 124 -15.21 15.65 17.81
N MET A 125 -15.85 15.23 16.73
CA MET A 125 -16.33 16.09 15.65
C MET A 125 -17.71 16.66 16.01
N THR A 126 -18.00 17.85 15.54
CA THR A 126 -19.32 18.45 15.56
C THR A 126 -20.07 18.13 14.26
N ALA A 127 -21.39 18.37 14.22
CA ALA A 127 -22.18 18.17 13.00
C ALA A 127 -21.75 19.05 11.81
N ASP A 128 -21.04 20.14 12.10
CA ASP A 128 -20.54 21.10 11.10
C ASP A 128 -19.13 20.73 10.57
N ASP A 129 -18.48 19.70 11.15
CA ASP A 129 -17.16 19.26 10.74
C ASP A 129 -17.28 18.24 9.61
N THR A 130 -16.41 18.39 8.61
CA THR A 130 -16.23 17.42 7.53
C THR A 130 -14.73 17.16 7.35
N ILE A 131 -14.34 15.90 7.31
CA ILE A 131 -12.96 15.49 7.02
C ILE A 131 -12.95 14.68 5.73
N ILE A 132 -12.25 15.16 4.72
CA ILE A 132 -12.01 14.40 3.49
C ILE A 132 -10.67 13.68 3.65
N LEU A 133 -10.70 12.35 3.78
CA LEU A 133 -9.50 11.52 3.85
C LEU A 133 -8.97 11.26 2.44
N MET A 134 -7.71 11.56 2.22
CA MET A 134 -7.05 11.44 0.93
C MET A 134 -5.69 10.78 1.05
N SER A 135 -5.25 10.16 -0.03
CA SER A 135 -3.85 9.85 -0.27
C SER A 135 -3.30 10.68 -1.41
N GLY A 136 -2.08 11.17 -1.24
CA GLY A 136 -1.36 11.95 -2.23
C GLY A 136 -0.03 11.30 -2.58
N MET A 137 0.27 11.20 -3.88
CA MET A 137 1.48 10.55 -4.37
C MET A 137 2.11 11.37 -5.48
N ILE A 138 3.45 11.42 -5.49
CA ILE A 138 4.25 11.88 -6.63
C ILE A 138 5.27 10.77 -6.93
N ALA A 139 5.34 10.36 -8.19
CA ALA A 139 6.29 9.35 -8.66
C ALA A 139 7.54 10.00 -9.26
N ASN A 140 8.63 9.22 -9.35
CA ASN A 140 9.79 9.52 -10.17
C ASN A 140 9.60 9.04 -11.62
N ASP A 141 10.62 9.21 -12.48
CA ASP A 141 10.58 8.80 -13.89
C ASP A 141 10.48 7.26 -14.08
N HIS A 142 10.81 6.49 -13.06
CA HIS A 142 10.61 5.03 -13.05
C HIS A 142 9.22 4.60 -12.54
N ALA A 143 8.29 5.56 -12.39
CA ALA A 143 6.96 5.35 -11.83
C ALA A 143 6.97 4.80 -10.38
N ALA A 144 8.07 4.94 -9.66
CA ALA A 144 8.14 4.60 -8.25
C ALA A 144 7.69 5.81 -7.40
N PRO A 145 6.82 5.62 -6.40
CA PRO A 145 6.40 6.70 -5.53
C PRO A 145 7.58 7.18 -4.68
N VAL A 146 7.92 8.46 -4.78
CA VAL A 146 8.94 9.12 -3.96
C VAL A 146 8.32 10.01 -2.89
N ILE A 147 7.07 10.42 -3.09
CA ILE A 147 6.22 11.03 -2.07
C ILE A 147 4.95 10.21 -2.05
N ASP A 148 4.58 9.69 -0.88
CA ASP A 148 3.34 8.96 -0.64
C ASP A 148 2.89 9.27 0.79
N GLU A 149 1.80 10.02 0.93
CA GLU A 149 1.28 10.41 2.22
C GLU A 149 -0.24 10.26 2.29
N TRP A 150 -0.72 9.95 3.51
CA TRP A 150 -2.13 9.95 3.83
C TRP A 150 -2.42 11.11 4.78
N PHE A 151 -3.49 11.85 4.48
CA PHE A 151 -3.88 13.01 5.27
C PHE A 151 -5.38 13.29 5.15
N GLY A 152 -5.91 14.06 6.09
CA GLY A 152 -7.27 14.58 6.06
C GLY A 152 -7.30 16.06 5.74
N ALA A 153 -8.23 16.50 4.89
CA ALA A 153 -8.58 17.93 4.78
C ALA A 153 -9.79 18.20 5.67
N HIS A 154 -9.61 19.00 6.70
CA HIS A 154 -10.64 19.33 7.68
C HIS A 154 -11.33 20.64 7.30
N TYR A 155 -12.64 20.58 7.26
CA TYR A 155 -13.56 21.68 7.03
C TYR A 155 -14.49 21.84 8.22
N GLN A 156 -14.83 23.06 8.54
CA GLN A 156 -15.86 23.39 9.50
C GLN A 156 -16.78 24.46 8.91
N GLN A 157 -18.08 24.16 8.88
CA GLN A 157 -19.11 24.98 8.22
C GLN A 157 -18.73 25.30 6.75
N GLY A 158 -18.19 24.33 6.03
CA GLY A 158 -17.75 24.45 4.65
C GLY A 158 -16.45 25.25 4.43
N ALA A 159 -15.83 25.78 5.49
CA ALA A 159 -14.57 26.51 5.41
C ALA A 159 -13.39 25.61 5.77
N PHE A 160 -12.34 25.59 4.92
CA PHE A 160 -11.11 24.87 5.21
C PHE A 160 -10.45 25.38 6.49
N LYS A 161 -10.05 24.48 7.36
CA LYS A 161 -9.34 24.79 8.61
C LYS A 161 -7.87 24.40 8.51
N GLU A 162 -7.59 23.13 8.27
CA GLU A 162 -6.24 22.58 8.32
C GLU A 162 -6.14 21.24 7.61
N PHE A 163 -4.91 20.81 7.32
CA PHE A 163 -4.64 19.43 7.00
C PHE A 163 -4.30 18.66 8.27
N LEU A 164 -4.88 17.49 8.40
CA LEU A 164 -4.66 16.55 9.50
C LEU A 164 -3.73 15.42 9.04
N THR A 165 -2.85 14.99 9.91
CA THR A 165 -2.16 13.70 9.74
C THR A 165 -3.17 12.56 9.87
N LEU A 166 -2.80 11.37 9.41
CA LEU A 166 -3.68 10.18 9.53
C LEU A 166 -4.03 9.89 10.99
N ASP A 167 -3.08 10.05 11.91
CA ASP A 167 -3.31 9.86 13.35
C ASP A 167 -4.31 10.89 13.92
N GLU A 168 -4.23 12.15 13.48
CA GLU A 168 -5.19 13.19 13.89
C GLU A 168 -6.59 12.91 13.32
N VAL A 169 -6.69 12.40 12.08
CA VAL A 169 -7.98 11.95 11.52
C VAL A 169 -8.58 10.87 12.42
N TRP A 170 -7.80 9.86 12.79
CA TRP A 170 -8.27 8.79 13.67
C TRP A 170 -8.65 9.28 15.07
N GLN A 171 -7.89 10.20 15.63
CA GLN A 171 -8.22 10.79 16.94
C GLN A 171 -9.54 11.59 16.91
N ARG A 172 -9.80 12.35 15.84
CA ARG A 172 -11.03 13.13 15.69
C ARG A 172 -12.24 12.27 15.38
N THR A 173 -12.08 11.26 14.54
CA THR A 173 -13.16 10.33 14.20
C THR A 173 -13.43 9.30 15.30
N GLY A 174 -12.62 9.27 16.36
CA GLY A 174 -12.79 8.34 17.48
C GLY A 174 -12.16 6.96 17.24
N TYR A 175 -11.36 6.80 16.19
CA TYR A 175 -10.57 5.60 16.00
C TYR A 175 -9.50 5.46 17.10
N GLN A 176 -9.52 4.39 17.83
CA GLN A 176 -8.61 4.18 18.97
C GLN A 176 -7.33 3.39 18.62
N GLY A 177 -6.99 3.30 17.36
CA GLY A 177 -5.66 2.86 16.92
C GLY A 177 -5.25 1.43 17.21
N SER A 178 -6.14 0.60 17.75
CA SER A 178 -5.83 -0.79 18.05
C SER A 178 -6.37 -1.72 16.96
N LEU A 179 -5.47 -2.30 16.17
CA LEU A 179 -5.79 -3.42 15.28
C LEU A 179 -6.06 -4.72 16.06
N ILE A 180 -6.59 -4.63 17.28
CA ILE A 180 -6.97 -5.80 18.05
C ILE A 180 -8.26 -6.35 17.43
N PRO A 181 -8.24 -7.58 16.89
CA PRO A 181 -9.44 -8.25 16.41
C PRO A 181 -10.51 -8.28 17.50
N GLY A 182 -11.72 -7.85 17.17
CA GLY A 182 -12.87 -7.86 18.09
C GLY A 182 -13.28 -6.50 18.67
N SER A 183 -12.40 -5.48 18.73
CA SER A 183 -12.79 -4.14 19.18
C SER A 183 -13.22 -3.24 18.01
N MET A 184 -12.80 -3.52 16.79
CA MET A 184 -13.12 -2.77 15.57
C MET A 184 -14.51 -3.14 15.00
N GLU A 185 -14.98 -4.36 15.21
CA GLU A 185 -16.20 -4.87 14.58
C GLU A 185 -17.45 -4.07 14.93
N ARG A 186 -17.46 -3.33 16.03
CA ARG A 186 -18.63 -2.57 16.47
C ARG A 186 -18.61 -1.07 16.13
N GLN A 187 -17.46 -0.51 15.77
CA GLN A 187 -17.34 0.95 15.55
C GLN A 187 -17.45 1.35 14.07
N TYR A 188 -17.14 0.45 13.14
CA TYR A 188 -17.06 0.74 11.71
C TYR A 188 -17.87 -0.22 10.82
N ILE A 189 -18.75 -1.02 11.41
CA ILE A 189 -19.73 -1.76 10.62
C ILE A 189 -20.64 -0.72 9.99
N ASN A 190 -20.72 -0.75 8.68
CA ASN A 190 -21.64 0.04 7.89
C ASN A 190 -23.07 -0.46 8.18
N SER A 191 -23.56 -0.18 9.39
CA SER A 191 -24.96 -0.42 9.75
C SER A 191 -25.77 0.78 9.26
N ASP A 192 -27.07 0.57 9.05
CA ASP A 192 -27.99 1.66 8.69
C ASP A 192 -27.94 2.82 9.72
N ASP A 193 -27.46 2.54 10.92
CA ASP A 193 -27.22 3.52 11.97
C ASP A 193 -26.02 4.46 11.74
N ASN A 194 -25.10 4.10 10.86
CA ASN A 194 -23.90 4.89 10.49
C ASN A 194 -24.00 5.44 9.07
N ALA A 195 -25.15 5.35 8.44
CA ALA A 195 -25.37 5.98 7.14
C ALA A 195 -25.30 7.50 7.30
N ALA A 196 -24.51 8.16 6.45
CA ALA A 196 -24.47 9.60 6.37
C ALA A 196 -25.85 10.13 5.94
N THR A 197 -26.30 11.21 6.56
CA THR A 197 -27.54 11.87 6.16
C THR A 197 -27.36 12.58 4.81
N GLY A 198 -28.47 12.89 4.12
CA GLY A 198 -28.40 13.66 2.86
C GLY A 198 -27.73 15.01 3.02
N GLU A 199 -27.85 15.65 4.18
CA GLU A 199 -27.16 16.91 4.50
C GLU A 199 -25.65 16.72 4.61
N GLN A 200 -25.16 15.71 5.33
CA GLN A 200 -23.73 15.36 5.44
C GLN A 200 -23.13 15.01 4.08
N ILE A 201 -23.87 14.28 3.25
CA ILE A 201 -23.45 13.98 1.88
C ILE A 201 -23.27 15.29 1.07
N SER A 202 -24.24 16.19 1.15
CA SER A 202 -24.17 17.48 0.46
C SER A 202 -23.03 18.37 0.95
N GLN A 203 -22.77 18.37 2.26
CA GLN A 203 -21.63 19.10 2.87
C GLN A 203 -20.30 18.57 2.36
N ALA A 204 -20.11 17.23 2.37
CA ALA A 204 -18.88 16.62 1.86
C ALA A 204 -18.66 16.88 0.38
N GLN A 205 -19.72 16.81 -0.44
CA GLN A 205 -19.66 17.12 -1.87
C GLN A 205 -19.32 18.58 -2.14
N ALA A 206 -19.85 19.51 -1.36
CA ALA A 206 -19.61 20.94 -1.54
C ALA A 206 -18.14 21.35 -1.33
N VAL A 207 -17.39 20.64 -0.50
CA VAL A 207 -15.98 20.94 -0.20
C VAL A 207 -14.99 20.09 -0.99
N LEU A 208 -15.44 19.10 -1.74
CA LEU A 208 -14.57 18.11 -2.39
C LEU A 208 -13.58 18.73 -3.38
N ASP A 209 -14.04 19.60 -4.25
CA ASP A 209 -13.17 20.24 -5.27
C ASP A 209 -12.11 21.13 -4.62
N ASP A 210 -12.46 21.89 -3.59
CA ASP A 210 -11.52 22.71 -2.84
C ASP A 210 -10.50 21.81 -2.10
N ALA A 211 -10.94 20.69 -1.51
CA ALA A 211 -10.08 19.73 -0.85
C ALA A 211 -9.04 19.13 -1.81
N VAL A 212 -9.45 18.73 -3.01
CA VAL A 212 -8.54 18.18 -4.03
C VAL A 212 -7.53 19.25 -4.48
N ASN A 213 -7.97 20.49 -4.73
CA ASN A 213 -7.09 21.56 -5.19
C ASN A 213 -6.06 21.93 -4.12
N ARG A 214 -6.47 22.06 -2.86
CA ARG A 214 -5.54 22.30 -1.73
C ARG A 214 -4.55 21.17 -1.54
N SER A 215 -5.01 19.94 -1.73
CA SER A 215 -4.15 18.75 -1.63
C SER A 215 -3.08 18.71 -2.71
N ARG A 216 -3.39 19.14 -3.94
CA ARG A 216 -2.36 19.33 -4.97
C ARG A 216 -1.32 20.35 -4.56
N GLN A 217 -1.75 21.51 -4.05
CA GLN A 217 -0.83 22.53 -3.54
C GLN A 217 0.03 22.02 -2.39
N ARG A 218 -0.55 21.22 -1.48
CA ARG A 218 0.21 20.55 -0.41
C ARG A 218 1.30 19.65 -0.96
N LEU A 219 0.99 18.83 -1.95
CA LEU A 219 1.97 17.92 -2.57
C LEU A 219 3.08 18.68 -3.30
N GLU A 220 2.78 19.83 -3.90
CA GLU A 220 3.83 20.69 -4.50
C GLU A 220 4.79 21.22 -3.42
N VAL A 221 4.28 21.61 -2.26
CA VAL A 221 5.13 21.99 -1.12
C VAL A 221 5.99 20.82 -0.63
N GLN A 222 5.43 19.60 -0.61
CA GLN A 222 6.19 18.40 -0.26
C GLN A 222 7.25 18.07 -1.33
N ARG A 223 6.93 18.26 -2.61
CA ARG A 223 7.91 18.13 -3.72
C ARG A 223 9.13 19.02 -3.50
N GLU A 224 8.92 20.29 -3.16
CA GLU A 224 10.02 21.22 -2.90
C GLU A 224 10.83 20.83 -1.66
N ARG A 225 10.20 20.31 -0.61
CA ARG A 225 10.90 19.78 0.57
C ARG A 225 11.72 18.55 0.21
N TYR A 226 11.12 17.62 -0.51
CA TYR A 226 11.78 16.40 -0.96
C TYR A 226 13.00 16.74 -1.81
N ARG A 227 12.88 17.65 -2.79
CA ARG A 227 13.99 18.11 -3.62
C ARG A 227 15.14 18.62 -2.78
N LYS A 228 14.89 19.51 -1.82
CA LYS A 228 15.94 20.04 -0.92
C LYS A 228 16.63 18.97 -0.07
N GLN A 229 15.91 17.90 0.28
CA GLN A 229 16.47 16.78 1.04
C GLN A 229 17.30 15.84 0.16
N THR A 230 16.92 15.68 -1.10
CA THR A 230 17.57 14.76 -2.02
C THR A 230 18.72 15.39 -2.80
N ASP A 231 18.76 16.71 -2.97
CA ASP A 231 19.84 17.40 -3.70
C ASP A 231 21.24 16.98 -3.19
N ALA A 232 21.45 16.96 -1.87
CA ALA A 232 22.71 16.54 -1.29
C ALA A 232 23.03 15.04 -1.53
N VAL A 233 22.01 14.19 -1.58
CA VAL A 233 22.17 12.76 -1.85
C VAL A 233 22.55 12.55 -3.32
N ILE A 234 21.90 13.27 -4.22
CA ILE A 234 22.21 13.26 -5.66
C ILE A 234 23.66 13.70 -5.87
N ASP A 235 24.06 14.84 -5.30
CA ASP A 235 25.43 15.36 -5.42
C ASP A 235 26.46 14.36 -4.89
N GLU A 236 26.19 13.70 -3.76
CA GLU A 236 27.06 12.66 -3.22
C GLU A 236 27.20 11.47 -4.17
N GLN A 237 26.10 10.97 -4.74
CA GLN A 237 26.12 9.85 -5.68
C GLN A 237 26.86 10.21 -6.98
N LEU A 238 26.61 11.41 -7.53
CA LEU A 238 27.30 11.90 -8.72
C LEU A 238 28.80 12.11 -8.47
N THR A 239 29.16 12.61 -7.30
CA THR A 239 30.57 12.73 -6.91
C THR A 239 31.27 11.37 -6.86
N ARG A 240 30.65 10.38 -6.24
CA ARG A 240 31.20 9.02 -6.15
C ARG A 240 31.46 8.40 -7.53
N ILE A 241 30.51 8.50 -8.45
CA ILE A 241 30.68 7.93 -9.79
C ILE A 241 31.73 8.74 -10.62
N SER A 242 31.82 10.04 -10.40
CA SER A 242 32.83 10.89 -11.03
C SER A 242 34.25 10.52 -10.57
N VAL A 243 34.44 10.30 -9.28
CA VAL A 243 35.70 9.80 -8.71
C VAL A 243 36.05 8.44 -9.31
N TRP A 244 35.07 7.50 -9.31
CA TRP A 244 35.24 6.18 -9.92
C TRP A 244 35.65 6.28 -11.39
N GLN A 245 35.01 7.13 -12.19
CA GLN A 245 35.36 7.34 -13.61
C GLN A 245 36.78 7.82 -13.76
N THR A 246 37.18 8.78 -12.93
CA THR A 246 38.55 9.37 -12.96
C THR A 246 39.60 8.32 -12.62
N GLU A 247 39.41 7.57 -11.54
CA GLU A 247 40.32 6.50 -11.13
C GLU A 247 40.41 5.40 -12.19
N ARG A 248 39.27 5.00 -12.75
CA ARG A 248 39.20 3.97 -13.77
C ARG A 248 39.93 4.39 -15.05
N ASN A 249 39.73 5.63 -15.49
CA ASN A 249 40.44 6.19 -16.66
C ASN A 249 41.94 6.28 -16.43
N ALA A 250 42.39 6.61 -15.23
CA ALA A 250 43.81 6.63 -14.88
C ALA A 250 44.46 5.23 -14.98
N VAL A 251 43.79 4.19 -14.56
CA VAL A 251 44.23 2.79 -14.64
C VAL A 251 44.27 2.29 -16.08
N ILE A 252 43.38 2.77 -16.94
CA ILE A 252 43.29 2.39 -18.36
C ILE A 252 44.31 3.13 -19.20
N ALA A 253 44.76 4.33 -18.79
CA ALA A 253 45.69 5.17 -19.53
C ALA A 253 46.98 4.42 -19.87
N GLY A 254 47.39 4.48 -21.12
CA GLY A 254 48.61 3.83 -21.61
C GLY A 254 48.43 2.37 -22.06
N ARG A 255 47.24 1.79 -22.04
CA ARG A 255 46.98 0.46 -22.60
C ARG A 255 46.67 0.54 -24.11
N PRO A 256 46.94 -0.51 -24.88
CA PRO A 256 46.70 -0.52 -26.35
C PRO A 256 45.20 -0.25 -26.70
N GLU A 257 44.26 -0.67 -25.87
CA GLU A 257 42.80 -0.53 -26.06
C GLU A 257 42.17 0.59 -25.19
N ALA A 258 43.02 1.54 -24.74
CA ALA A 258 42.58 2.59 -23.80
C ALA A 258 41.37 3.39 -24.29
N ALA A 259 41.34 3.75 -25.57
CA ALA A 259 40.29 4.58 -26.13
C ALA A 259 38.90 3.88 -26.11
N GLU A 260 38.83 2.57 -26.35
CA GLU A 260 37.60 1.80 -26.31
C GLU A 260 37.12 1.59 -24.87
N GLN A 261 38.05 1.23 -23.98
CA GLN A 261 37.74 1.06 -22.57
C GLN A 261 37.31 2.37 -21.91
N GLN A 262 37.92 3.51 -22.27
CA GLN A 262 37.48 4.82 -21.77
C GLN A 262 36.08 5.21 -22.25
N ARG A 263 35.74 4.90 -23.51
CA ARG A 263 34.36 5.10 -24.00
C ARG A 263 33.36 4.29 -23.18
N HIS A 264 33.66 3.03 -22.93
CA HIS A 264 32.77 2.16 -22.11
C HIS A 264 32.63 2.67 -20.67
N VAL A 265 33.72 3.15 -20.06
CA VAL A 265 33.66 3.80 -18.72
C VAL A 265 32.81 5.06 -18.76
N HIS A 266 32.85 5.84 -19.82
CA HIS A 266 32.05 7.04 -19.98
C HIS A 266 30.56 6.69 -20.14
N GLU A 267 30.25 5.67 -20.96
CA GLU A 267 28.86 5.16 -21.10
C GLU A 267 28.26 4.70 -19.76
N ILE A 268 29.04 3.97 -18.94
CA ILE A 268 28.61 3.57 -17.60
C ILE A 268 28.35 4.80 -16.72
N TYR A 269 29.21 5.81 -16.78
CA TYR A 269 29.05 7.05 -16.03
C TYR A 269 27.74 7.78 -16.42
N GLU A 270 27.50 7.96 -17.73
CA GLU A 270 26.29 8.62 -18.23
C GLU A 270 25.02 7.87 -17.84
N HIS A 271 25.02 6.54 -17.98
CA HIS A 271 23.87 5.72 -17.59
C HIS A 271 23.59 5.79 -16.09
N TYR A 272 24.64 5.79 -15.25
CA TYR A 272 24.48 5.90 -13.83
C TYR A 272 23.97 7.30 -13.41
N GLN A 273 24.51 8.35 -14.03
CA GLN A 273 24.04 9.72 -13.80
C GLN A 273 22.53 9.82 -14.12
N GLN A 274 22.12 9.38 -15.29
CA GLN A 274 20.72 9.36 -15.69
C GLN A 274 19.85 8.56 -14.70
N TRP A 275 20.34 7.39 -14.29
CA TRP A 275 19.62 6.56 -13.33
C TRP A 275 19.46 7.26 -11.98
N VAL A 276 20.49 7.92 -11.47
CA VAL A 276 20.41 8.70 -10.21
C VAL A 276 19.38 9.82 -10.36
N GLU A 277 19.46 10.63 -11.39
CA GLU A 277 18.54 11.73 -11.64
C GLU A 277 17.08 11.22 -11.73
N GLN A 278 16.84 10.18 -12.53
CA GLN A 278 15.50 9.60 -12.71
C GLN A 278 14.95 8.94 -11.46
N SER A 279 15.83 8.37 -10.63
CA SER A 279 15.40 7.66 -9.40
C SER A 279 15.04 8.60 -8.26
N TYR A 280 15.75 9.72 -8.13
CA TYR A 280 15.59 10.64 -7.00
C TYR A 280 14.76 11.88 -7.32
N THR A 281 14.40 12.13 -8.56
CA THR A 281 13.60 13.31 -8.91
C THR A 281 12.11 13.00 -8.83
N ALA A 282 11.35 13.82 -8.10
CA ALA A 282 9.90 13.76 -8.05
C ALA A 282 9.28 14.44 -9.28
N SER A 283 9.39 13.79 -10.45
CA SER A 283 9.03 14.33 -11.76
C SER A 283 7.55 14.15 -12.12
N GLY A 284 6.89 13.16 -11.53
CA GLY A 284 5.50 12.82 -11.83
C GLY A 284 4.49 13.91 -11.42
N GLU A 285 3.34 13.93 -12.08
CA GLU A 285 2.22 14.75 -11.67
C GLU A 285 1.65 14.31 -10.32
N PRO A 286 1.24 15.23 -9.43
CA PRO A 286 0.59 14.88 -8.17
C PRO A 286 -0.70 14.10 -8.40
N VAL A 287 -0.76 12.89 -7.90
CA VAL A 287 -1.95 12.04 -7.93
C VAL A 287 -2.64 12.13 -6.57
N ILE A 288 -3.88 12.62 -6.56
CA ILE A 288 -4.73 12.67 -5.37
C ILE A 288 -5.82 11.62 -5.49
N ARG A 289 -6.02 10.89 -4.41
CA ARG A 289 -7.09 9.90 -4.29
C ARG A 289 -7.92 10.23 -3.07
N VAL A 290 -9.21 10.42 -3.26
CA VAL A 290 -10.17 10.53 -2.17
C VAL A 290 -10.50 9.12 -1.68
N ALA A 291 -10.26 8.87 -0.41
CA ALA A 291 -10.46 7.54 0.18
C ALA A 291 -11.79 7.45 0.91
N ALA A 292 -12.16 8.47 1.67
CA ALA A 292 -13.42 8.56 2.41
C ALA A 292 -13.72 10.00 2.79
N ALA A 293 -14.97 10.25 3.22
CA ALA A 293 -15.36 11.46 3.95
C ALA A 293 -16.03 11.06 5.27
N PHE A 294 -15.79 11.87 6.29
CA PHE A 294 -16.36 11.72 7.63
C PHE A 294 -17.07 12.98 8.04
#